data_50959ccba740b4f3c7a1b48b6ca1efef
#
_entry.id   50959ccba740b4f3c7a1b48b6ca1efef
#
_cell.length_a   1.000
_cell.length_b   1.000
_cell.length_c   1.000
_cell.angle_alpha   90.00
_cell.angle_beta   90.00
_cell.angle_gamma   90.00
#
_symmetry.space_group_name_H-M   'P 1'
#
loop_
_entity.id
_entity.type
_entity.pdbx_description
1 polymer ?
#
loop_
_entity_poly.entity_id
_entity_poly.type
_entity_poly.pdbx_seq_one_letter_code
_entity_poly.pdbx_strand_id
1 'polypeptide(L)' 'MAKQNITVKIIGKPYPLAIDGEKEELYRLAEREINAYVTRIEQAHFKGF' A
#
# COMPACT_ATOMS: atom_id res chain seq x y z
N MET A 1 19.61 -1.30 11.07
CA MET A 1 18.99 -1.65 12.28
C MET A 1 18.11 -0.65 12.94
N ALA A 2 18.17 0.61 12.60
CA ALA A 2 17.23 1.58 13.16
C ALA A 2 15.87 1.40 12.51
N LYS A 3 14.86 1.37 13.34
CA LYS A 3 13.51 1.28 12.81
C LYS A 3 13.02 2.65 12.42
N GLN A 4 12.28 2.69 11.34
CA GLN A 4 11.66 3.91 10.85
C GLN A 4 10.17 3.80 10.96
N ASN A 5 9.54 4.93 11.24
CA ASN A 5 8.08 4.97 11.20
C ASN A 5 7.67 5.47 9.84
N ILE A 6 6.91 4.66 9.14
CA ILE A 6 6.36 5.08 7.87
C ILE A 6 4.85 4.94 7.91
N THR A 7 4.19 5.64 7.03
CA THR A 7 2.74 5.53 6.90
C THR A 7 2.44 5.05 5.49
N VAL A 8 1.78 3.91 5.38
CA VAL A 8 1.31 3.43 4.10
C VAL A 8 -0.17 3.70 3.98
N LYS A 9 -0.60 4.14 2.82
CA LYS A 9 -2.00 4.40 2.56
C LYS A 9 -2.57 3.29 1.70
N ILE A 10 -3.60 2.66 2.21
CA ILE A 10 -4.28 1.61 1.46
C ILE A 10 -5.73 2.03 1.36
N ILE A 11 -6.16 2.28 0.13
CA ILE A 11 -7.52 2.72 -0.19
C ILE A 11 -7.89 3.95 0.63
N GLY A 12 -6.97 4.90 0.67
CA GLY A 12 -7.21 6.16 1.35
C GLY A 12 -7.07 6.12 2.86
N LYS A 13 -6.79 4.97 3.43
CA LYS A 13 -6.64 4.87 4.88
C LYS A 13 -5.16 4.78 5.24
N PRO A 14 -4.70 5.59 6.18
CA PRO A 14 -3.30 5.54 6.60
C PRO A 14 -3.07 4.44 7.61
N TYR A 15 -1.98 3.71 7.44
CA TYR A 15 -1.57 2.67 8.37
C TYR A 15 -0.13 2.94 8.79
N PRO A 16 0.08 3.33 10.03
CA PRO A 16 1.45 3.58 10.51
C PRO A 16 2.15 2.27 10.80
N LEU A 17 3.40 2.18 10.37
CA LEU A 17 4.20 0.98 10.56
C LEU A 17 5.58 1.35 11.06
N ALA A 18 6.16 0.49 11.89
CA ALA A 18 7.54 0.61 12.31
C ALA A 18 8.32 -0.49 11.61
N ILE A 19 9.23 -0.11 10.72
CA ILE A 19 9.96 -1.08 9.91
C ILE A 19 11.44 -0.74 9.91
N ASP A 20 12.25 -1.71 9.48
CA ASP A 20 13.65 -1.45 9.23
C ASP A 20 13.77 -0.56 7.99
N GLY A 21 14.69 0.41 8.05
CA GLY A 21 14.85 1.32 6.93
C GLY A 21 15.17 0.62 5.63
N GLU A 22 15.84 -0.52 5.71
CA GLU A 22 16.18 -1.28 4.52
C GLU A 22 14.97 -1.80 3.78
N LYS A 23 13.86 -1.95 4.48
CA LYS A 23 12.67 -2.54 3.90
C LYS A 23 11.66 -1.52 3.43
N GLU A 24 11.99 -0.25 3.54
CA GLU A 24 11.03 0.78 3.15
C GLU A 24 10.62 0.64 1.70
N GLU A 25 11.56 0.37 0.81
CA GLU A 25 11.24 0.24 -0.60
C GLU A 25 10.27 -0.91 -0.85
N LEU A 26 10.45 -2.02 -0.13
CA LEU A 26 9.55 -3.16 -0.28
C LEU A 26 8.13 -2.80 0.14
N TYR A 27 8.01 -2.06 1.24
CA TYR A 27 6.69 -1.66 1.70
C TYR A 27 6.05 -0.67 0.75
N ARG A 28 6.86 0.23 0.16
CA ARG A 28 6.32 1.17 -0.81
C ARG A 28 5.82 0.47 -2.06
N LEU A 29 6.57 -0.53 -2.53
CA LEU A 29 6.12 -1.31 -3.67
C LEU A 29 4.86 -2.07 -3.35
N ALA A 30 4.79 -2.68 -2.17
CA ALA A 30 3.61 -3.42 -1.78
C ALA A 30 2.40 -2.50 -1.69
N GLU A 31 2.58 -1.31 -1.12
CA GLU A 31 1.51 -0.33 -1.04
C GLU A 31 0.96 0.00 -2.43
N ARG A 32 1.86 0.25 -3.35
CA ARG A 32 1.49 0.60 -4.70
C ARG A 32 0.75 -0.54 -5.39
N GLU A 33 1.23 -1.76 -5.22
CA GLU A 33 0.60 -2.90 -5.86
C GLU A 33 -0.77 -3.20 -5.29
N ILE A 34 -0.90 -3.09 -3.97
CA ILE A 34 -2.19 -3.33 -3.35
C ILE A 34 -3.21 -2.31 -3.82
N ASN A 35 -2.83 -1.04 -3.85
CA ASN A 35 -3.75 -0.01 -4.29
C ASN A 35 -4.12 -0.16 -5.76
N ALA A 36 -3.17 -0.55 -6.58
CA ALA A 36 -3.46 -0.77 -7.99
C ALA A 36 -4.39 -1.96 -8.19
N TYR A 37 -4.18 -3.00 -7.41
CA TYR A 37 -5.00 -4.19 -7.50
C TYR A 37 -6.45 -3.90 -7.11
N VAL A 38 -6.64 -3.18 -6.01
CA VAL A 38 -7.97 -2.84 -5.55
C VAL A 38 -8.67 -1.92 -6.55
N THR A 39 -7.93 -0.94 -7.07
CA THR A 39 -8.51 -0.04 -8.07
C THR A 39 -8.98 -0.83 -9.30
N ARG A 40 -8.20 -1.80 -9.70
CA ARG A 40 -8.56 -2.63 -10.85
C ARG A 40 -9.83 -3.43 -10.58
N ILE A 41 -9.94 -3.97 -9.38
CA ILE A 41 -11.13 -4.72 -9.00
C ILE A 41 -12.35 -3.81 -9.00
N GLU A 42 -12.22 -2.63 -8.44
CA GLU A 42 -13.33 -1.68 -8.41
C GLU A 42 -13.78 -1.28 -9.79
N GLN A 43 -12.83 -1.03 -10.69
CA GLN A 43 -13.19 -0.68 -12.05
C GLN A 43 -13.90 -1.82 -12.77
N ALA A 44 -13.42 -3.03 -12.55
CA ALA A 44 -14.07 -4.19 -13.17
C ALA A 44 -15.47 -4.37 -12.62
N HIS A 45 -15.64 -4.14 -11.33
CA HIS A 45 -16.96 -4.27 -10.72
C HIS A 45 -17.94 -3.26 -11.31
N PHE A 46 -17.51 -2.03 -11.46
CA PHE A 46 -18.37 -1.00 -12.05
C PHE A 46 -18.71 -1.31 -13.48
N LYS A 47 -17.73 -1.72 -14.26
CA LYS A 47 -17.95 -1.92 -15.69
C LYS A 47 -18.65 -3.22 -15.99
N GLY A 48 -18.52 -4.18 -15.12
CA GLY A 48 -19.11 -5.48 -15.34
C GLY A 48 -20.60 -5.52 -15.09
N PHE A 49 -21.11 -4.51 -14.52
CA PHE A 49 -22.53 -4.47 -14.16
C PHE A 49 -23.15 -3.16 -14.48
#